data_84f0fd73751edf73deea90f898a98a4a
#
_entry.id   84f0fd73751edf73deea90f898a98a4a
#
_cell.length_a   1.000
_cell.length_b   1.000
_cell.length_c   1.000
_cell.angle_alpha   90.00
_cell.angle_beta   90.00
_cell.angle_gamma   90.00
#
_symmetry.space_group_name_H-M   'P 1'
#
loop_
_entity.id
_entity.type
_entity.pdbx_description
1 polymer ?
#
loop_
_entity_poly.entity_id
_entity_poly.type
_entity_poly.pdbx_seq_one_letter_code
_entity_poly.pdbx_strand_id
1 'polypeptide(L)'
;LEQTIYIKMRNRLKVSPTYEVKLGDVAQLAGDSSVVELLQNEIVYKITAHDKTHVVIDVMKVIEIIQQKASHVQINLLGSGQTLVDTIYDKKKAHPGFFGLVWLLLYIGAGLANHLFPEDVSMQQVHQRLYYMITGEFNAQPLLFQIPYSLGLGLGMVLFFNHVFQKRINEEPSPLEVEMFQYQQSLDQYVIVNENKDNMKQLADD
;
A
#
# COMPACT_ATOMS: atom_id res chain seq x y z
N LEU A 1 22.17 -38.15 6.93
CA LEU A 1 22.23 -36.94 6.11
C LEU A 1 21.32 -35.90 6.79
N GLU A 2 21.90 -34.81 7.29
CA GLU A 2 21.12 -33.67 7.79
C GLU A 2 20.34 -33.08 6.62
N GLN A 3 19.02 -33.15 6.70
CA GLN A 3 18.15 -32.56 5.71
C GLN A 3 18.01 -31.07 6.03
N THR A 4 18.36 -30.21 5.08
CA THR A 4 18.22 -28.76 5.24
C THR A 4 16.97 -28.28 4.50
N ILE A 5 16.13 -27.49 5.20
CA ILE A 5 14.99 -26.79 4.62
C ILE A 5 15.25 -25.29 4.64
N TYR A 6 15.06 -24.66 3.49
CA TYR A 6 15.08 -23.22 3.34
C TYR A 6 13.65 -22.68 3.41
N ILE A 7 13.44 -21.65 4.24
CA ILE A 7 12.13 -21.00 4.44
C ILE A 7 12.26 -19.56 4.01
N LYS A 8 11.34 -19.12 3.16
CA LYS A 8 11.16 -17.71 2.79
C LYS A 8 9.73 -17.29 3.11
N MET A 9 9.55 -16.47 4.15
CA MET A 9 8.24 -15.95 4.49
C MET A 9 7.73 -15.00 3.41
N ARG A 10 6.41 -15.00 3.17
CA ARG A 10 5.76 -14.02 2.29
C ARG A 10 5.54 -12.73 3.06
N ASN A 11 5.71 -11.59 2.43
CA ASN A 11 5.51 -10.30 3.10
C ASN A 11 4.03 -10.10 3.48
N ARG A 12 3.10 -10.52 2.61
CA ARG A 12 1.67 -10.28 2.81
C ARG A 12 0.83 -11.42 2.21
N LEU A 13 -0.22 -11.79 2.94
CA LEU A 13 -1.22 -12.78 2.52
C LEU A 13 -2.62 -12.18 2.71
N LYS A 14 -3.49 -12.32 1.71
CA LYS A 14 -4.88 -11.87 1.78
C LYS A 14 -5.80 -13.08 1.82
N VAL A 15 -6.64 -13.17 2.86
CA VAL A 15 -7.51 -14.33 3.08
C VAL A 15 -8.93 -13.91 3.47
N SER A 16 -9.87 -14.82 3.30
CA SER A 16 -11.25 -14.63 3.76
C SER A 16 -11.39 -14.84 5.27
N PRO A 17 -12.40 -14.28 5.93
CA PRO A 17 -12.73 -14.59 7.31
C PRO A 17 -12.90 -16.12 7.51
N THR A 18 -12.46 -16.63 8.64
CA THR A 18 -12.49 -18.07 8.97
C THR A 18 -11.59 -19.00 8.15
N TYR A 19 -10.62 -18.43 7.41
CA TYR A 19 -9.66 -19.21 6.64
C TYR A 19 -8.63 -19.90 7.54
N GLU A 20 -8.31 -21.15 7.23
CA GLU A 20 -7.25 -21.91 7.88
C GLU A 20 -5.94 -21.66 7.11
N VAL A 21 -5.08 -20.84 7.68
CA VAL A 21 -3.81 -20.44 7.05
C VAL A 21 -2.84 -21.61 7.15
N LYS A 22 -2.43 -22.12 6.02
CA LYS A 22 -1.46 -23.21 5.91
C LYS A 22 -0.03 -22.67 5.79
N LEU A 23 0.92 -23.52 6.09
CA LEU A 23 2.35 -23.19 6.03
C LEU A 23 2.78 -22.81 4.61
N GLY A 24 2.28 -23.49 3.59
CA GLY A 24 2.52 -23.16 2.19
C GLY A 24 1.93 -21.82 1.74
N ASP A 25 0.93 -21.27 2.46
CA ASP A 25 0.35 -19.96 2.18
C ASP A 25 1.26 -18.82 2.68
N VAL A 26 1.88 -18.98 3.85
CA VAL A 26 2.71 -17.95 4.51
C VAL A 26 4.18 -18.05 4.16
N ALA A 27 4.66 -19.22 3.75
CA ALA A 27 6.07 -19.43 3.45
C ALA A 27 6.26 -20.25 2.17
N GLN A 28 7.35 -19.96 1.46
CA GLN A 28 7.90 -20.83 0.43
C GLN A 28 8.92 -21.74 1.09
N LEU A 29 8.77 -23.04 0.87
CA LEU A 29 9.68 -24.06 1.39
C LEU A 29 10.49 -24.64 0.24
N ALA A 30 11.79 -24.82 0.45
CA ALA A 30 12.68 -25.50 -0.49
C ALA A 30 13.58 -26.48 0.28
N GLY A 31 13.67 -27.73 -0.20
CA GLY A 31 14.41 -28.81 0.42
C GLY A 31 13.97 -30.16 -0.12
N ASP A 32 14.04 -31.20 0.70
CA ASP A 32 13.57 -32.53 0.34
C ASP A 32 12.07 -32.52 0.03
N SER A 33 11.71 -33.05 -1.14
CA SER A 33 10.33 -33.00 -1.65
C SER A 33 9.32 -33.70 -0.72
N SER A 34 9.73 -34.79 -0.08
CA SER A 34 8.88 -35.54 0.82
C SER A 34 8.51 -34.75 2.09
N VAL A 35 9.48 -34.04 2.64
CA VAL A 35 9.30 -33.21 3.83
C VAL A 35 8.55 -31.93 3.49
N VAL A 36 8.83 -31.32 2.35
CA VAL A 36 8.14 -30.10 1.89
C VAL A 36 6.65 -30.37 1.65
N GLU A 37 6.30 -31.49 1.01
CA GLU A 37 4.90 -31.84 0.73
C GLU A 37 4.11 -32.10 2.02
N LEU A 38 4.72 -32.72 3.01
CA LEU A 38 4.14 -32.95 4.32
C LEU A 38 3.88 -31.63 5.06
N LEU A 39 4.85 -30.71 5.03
CA LEU A 39 4.78 -29.45 5.76
C LEU A 39 3.86 -28.41 5.11
N GLN A 40 3.75 -28.38 3.80
CA GLN A 40 2.96 -27.35 3.08
C GLN A 40 1.49 -27.31 3.51
N ASN A 41 0.91 -28.46 3.88
CA ASN A 41 -0.50 -28.58 4.25
C ASN A 41 -0.78 -28.38 5.75
N GLU A 42 0.26 -28.20 6.57
CA GLU A 42 0.09 -27.96 8.00
C GLU A 42 -0.53 -26.60 8.29
N ILE A 43 -1.50 -26.58 9.22
CA ILE A 43 -2.20 -25.36 9.61
C ILE A 43 -1.32 -24.59 10.61
N VAL A 44 -0.95 -23.38 10.24
CA VAL A 44 -0.16 -22.49 11.10
C VAL A 44 -1.07 -21.64 11.99
N TYR A 45 -2.19 -21.17 11.42
CA TYR A 45 -3.10 -20.29 12.12
C TYR A 45 -4.53 -20.45 11.61
N LYS A 46 -5.52 -20.38 12.50
CA LYS A 46 -6.92 -20.35 12.15
C LYS A 46 -7.50 -18.98 12.47
N ILE A 47 -7.92 -18.26 11.45
CA ILE A 47 -8.52 -16.93 11.63
C ILE A 47 -9.87 -17.08 12.31
N THR A 48 -10.05 -16.36 13.41
CA THR A 48 -11.25 -16.34 14.22
C THR A 48 -11.96 -14.97 14.10
N ALA A 49 -13.20 -14.90 14.55
CA ALA A 49 -13.97 -13.65 14.56
C ALA A 49 -13.42 -12.59 15.54
N HIS A 50 -12.56 -13.00 16.47
CA HIS A 50 -11.89 -12.09 17.40
C HIS A 50 -10.64 -11.43 16.80
N ASP A 51 -10.09 -12.03 15.74
CA ASP A 51 -8.96 -11.45 15.05
C ASP A 51 -9.39 -10.17 14.33
N LYS A 52 -8.61 -9.13 14.50
CA LYS A 52 -8.81 -7.86 13.78
C LYS A 52 -8.56 -8.06 12.27
N THR A 53 -8.55 -6.96 11.55
CA THR A 53 -8.32 -6.96 10.09
C THR A 53 -6.93 -7.50 9.71
N HIS A 54 -5.98 -7.47 10.64
CA HIS A 54 -4.59 -7.84 10.42
C HIS A 54 -4.11 -8.81 11.50
N VAL A 55 -3.42 -9.86 11.07
CA VAL A 55 -2.75 -10.85 11.94
C VAL A 55 -1.30 -10.98 11.48
N VAL A 56 -0.35 -10.95 12.39
CA VAL A 56 1.06 -11.17 12.09
C VAL A 56 1.46 -12.58 12.47
N ILE A 57 1.97 -13.32 11.50
CA ILE A 57 2.54 -14.67 11.73
C ILE A 57 4.05 -14.55 11.72
N ASP A 58 4.65 -14.84 12.88
CA ASP A 58 6.08 -14.86 13.06
C ASP A 58 6.70 -16.19 12.61
N VAL A 59 7.91 -16.14 12.07
CA VAL A 59 8.66 -17.32 11.66
C VAL A 59 8.93 -18.28 12.81
N MET A 60 9.02 -17.80 14.06
CA MET A 60 9.24 -18.65 15.23
C MET A 60 8.13 -19.68 15.38
N LYS A 61 6.86 -19.28 15.16
CA LYS A 61 5.71 -20.19 15.16
C LYS A 61 5.80 -21.23 14.04
N VAL A 62 6.28 -20.82 12.88
CA VAL A 62 6.52 -21.72 11.73
C VAL A 62 7.62 -22.74 12.07
N ILE A 63 8.72 -22.28 12.68
CA ILE A 63 9.82 -23.13 13.11
C ILE A 63 9.36 -24.16 14.13
N GLU A 64 8.57 -23.78 15.12
CA GLU A 64 8.00 -24.69 16.13
C GLU A 64 7.17 -25.79 15.49
N ILE A 65 6.30 -25.46 14.53
CA ILE A 65 5.48 -26.46 13.81
C ILE A 65 6.37 -27.42 13.01
N ILE A 66 7.40 -26.89 12.33
CA ILE A 66 8.32 -27.73 11.57
C ILE A 66 9.10 -28.68 12.48
N GLN A 67 9.60 -28.18 13.61
CA GLN A 67 10.35 -28.99 14.58
C GLN A 67 9.49 -30.09 15.21
N GLN A 68 8.21 -29.84 15.45
CA GLN A 68 7.27 -30.86 15.94
C GLN A 68 7.06 -32.00 14.95
N LYS A 69 7.08 -31.71 13.64
CA LYS A 69 6.80 -32.69 12.58
C LYS A 69 8.07 -33.33 11.99
N ALA A 70 9.17 -32.58 11.99
CA ALA A 70 10.43 -32.97 11.36
C ALA A 70 11.61 -32.54 12.25
N SER A 71 11.80 -33.23 13.38
CA SER A 71 12.80 -32.89 14.42
C SER A 71 14.27 -32.97 13.97
N HIS A 72 14.58 -33.61 12.84
CA HIS A 72 15.95 -33.82 12.36
C HIS A 72 16.33 -32.88 11.18
N VAL A 73 15.54 -31.83 10.97
CA VAL A 73 15.73 -30.93 9.83
C VAL A 73 16.39 -29.63 10.30
N GLN A 74 17.45 -29.25 9.59
CA GLN A 74 18.07 -27.95 9.78
C GLN A 74 17.30 -26.88 9.00
N ILE A 75 16.93 -25.79 9.69
CA ILE A 75 16.08 -24.73 9.13
C ILE A 75 16.94 -23.51 8.82
N ASN A 76 16.88 -23.03 7.57
CA ASN A 76 17.53 -21.81 7.13
C ASN A 76 16.48 -20.79 6.68
N LEU A 77 16.42 -19.64 7.36
CA LEU A 77 15.52 -18.54 7.03
C LEU A 77 16.14 -17.63 5.98
N LEU A 78 15.36 -17.34 4.91
CA LEU A 78 15.71 -16.41 3.85
C LEU A 78 14.75 -15.22 3.83
N GLY A 79 15.24 -14.02 4.11
CA GLY A 79 14.46 -12.77 4.05
C GLY A 79 13.76 -12.40 5.35
N SER A 80 12.55 -11.79 5.27
CA SER A 80 11.79 -11.35 6.45
C SER A 80 11.31 -12.53 7.28
N GLY A 81 11.31 -12.36 8.60
CA GLY A 81 10.82 -13.37 9.54
C GLY A 81 9.33 -13.30 9.83
N GLN A 82 8.56 -12.49 9.11
CA GLN A 82 7.16 -12.24 9.45
C GLN A 82 6.30 -12.14 8.19
N THR A 83 5.04 -12.60 8.31
CA THR A 83 4.00 -12.47 7.28
C THR A 83 2.81 -11.70 7.85
N LEU A 84 2.43 -10.63 7.19
CA LEU A 84 1.20 -9.90 7.48
C LEU A 84 0.02 -10.58 6.78
N VAL A 85 -0.93 -11.09 7.55
CA VAL A 85 -2.16 -11.70 7.03
C VAL A 85 -3.31 -10.70 7.14
N ASP A 86 -3.86 -10.32 5.99
CA ASP A 86 -5.01 -9.42 5.90
C ASP A 86 -6.29 -10.21 5.73
N THR A 87 -7.23 -10.01 6.63
CA THR A 87 -8.57 -10.57 6.49
C THR A 87 -9.43 -9.63 5.64
N ILE A 88 -9.85 -10.10 4.47
CA ILE A 88 -10.72 -9.35 3.57
C ILE A 88 -12.15 -9.57 3.97
N TYR A 89 -12.74 -8.59 4.64
CA TYR A 89 -14.20 -8.53 4.82
C TYR A 89 -14.83 -7.91 3.57
N ASP A 90 -16.01 -8.38 3.16
CA ASP A 90 -16.76 -7.75 2.09
C ASP A 90 -17.02 -6.27 2.41
N LYS A 91 -16.34 -5.39 1.69
CA LYS A 91 -16.52 -3.95 1.86
C LYS A 91 -17.91 -3.58 1.38
N LYS A 92 -18.76 -3.10 2.29
CA LYS A 92 -20.01 -2.43 1.89
C LYS A 92 -19.64 -1.31 0.93
N LYS A 93 -20.26 -1.32 -0.26
CA LYS A 93 -20.05 -0.27 -1.27
C LYS A 93 -20.39 1.07 -0.63
N ALA A 94 -19.44 2.00 -0.63
CA ALA A 94 -19.68 3.34 -0.12
C ALA A 94 -20.83 4.00 -0.92
N HIS A 95 -21.74 4.66 -0.23
CA HIS A 95 -22.85 5.32 -0.86
C HIS A 95 -22.33 6.44 -1.79
N PRO A 96 -22.76 6.53 -3.06
CA PRO A 96 -22.21 7.50 -4.02
C PRO A 96 -22.39 8.95 -3.55
N GLY A 97 -23.44 9.24 -2.77
CA GLY A 97 -23.64 10.57 -2.17
C GLY A 97 -22.55 10.95 -1.16
N PHE A 98 -22.06 10.00 -0.36
CA PHE A 98 -20.95 10.23 0.56
C PHE A 98 -19.65 10.55 -0.20
N PHE A 99 -19.41 9.83 -1.30
CA PHE A 99 -18.26 10.08 -2.15
C PHE A 99 -18.31 11.47 -2.78
N GLY A 100 -19.50 11.89 -3.29
CA GLY A 100 -19.70 13.23 -3.83
C GLY A 100 -19.50 14.34 -2.79
N LEU A 101 -19.96 14.13 -1.54
CA LEU A 101 -19.78 15.09 -0.45
C LEU A 101 -18.30 15.26 -0.09
N VAL A 102 -17.55 14.16 0.03
CA VAL A 102 -16.10 14.21 0.30
C VAL A 102 -15.38 14.94 -0.85
N TRP A 103 -15.74 14.64 -2.10
CA TRP A 103 -15.15 15.28 -3.27
C TRP A 103 -15.43 16.80 -3.29
N LEU A 104 -16.67 17.21 -2.98
CA LEU A 104 -17.05 18.62 -2.87
C LEU A 104 -16.25 19.34 -1.77
N LEU A 105 -16.08 18.68 -0.61
CA LEU A 105 -15.35 19.24 0.52
C LEU A 105 -13.87 19.43 0.21
N LEU A 106 -13.26 18.45 -0.49
CA LEU A 106 -11.89 18.56 -0.99
C LEU A 106 -11.75 19.69 -2.03
N TYR A 107 -12.73 19.83 -2.93
CA TYR A 107 -12.73 20.89 -3.93
C TYR A 107 -12.80 22.29 -3.30
N ILE A 108 -13.69 22.47 -2.31
CA ILE A 108 -13.79 23.73 -1.55
C ILE A 108 -12.49 24.00 -0.78
N GLY A 109 -11.92 22.97 -0.11
CA GLY A 109 -10.66 23.08 0.62
C GLY A 109 -9.49 23.49 -0.29
N ALA A 110 -9.38 22.88 -1.46
CA ALA A 110 -8.37 23.23 -2.45
C ALA A 110 -8.55 24.66 -2.97
N GLY A 111 -9.80 25.10 -3.20
CA GLY A 111 -10.11 26.47 -3.59
C GLY A 111 -9.72 27.51 -2.52
N LEU A 112 -10.01 27.22 -1.26
CA LEU A 112 -9.63 28.08 -0.13
C LEU A 112 -8.12 28.14 0.06
N ALA A 113 -7.43 26.99 -0.03
CA ALA A 113 -5.96 26.94 0.07
C ALA A 113 -5.32 27.80 -1.02
N ASN A 114 -5.79 27.68 -2.25
CA ASN A 114 -5.27 28.49 -3.36
C ASN A 114 -5.54 30.00 -3.20
N HIS A 115 -6.61 30.38 -2.47
CA HIS A 115 -6.92 31.77 -2.20
C HIS A 115 -6.13 32.36 -1.02
N LEU A 116 -5.78 31.53 -0.04
CA LEU A 116 -5.02 31.95 1.17
C LEU A 116 -3.51 32.04 0.95
N PHE A 117 -2.97 31.42 -0.10
CA PHE A 117 -1.54 31.46 -0.44
C PHE A 117 -1.28 32.12 -1.82
N PRO A 118 -1.67 33.40 -2.03
CA PRO A 118 -1.52 34.03 -3.35
C PRO A 118 -0.12 34.56 -3.64
N GLU A 119 0.82 34.50 -2.69
CA GLU A 119 2.00 35.35 -2.75
C GLU A 119 3.26 34.72 -3.36
N ASP A 120 3.35 33.39 -3.46
CA ASP A 120 4.63 32.78 -3.88
C ASP A 120 4.88 32.74 -5.39
N VAL A 121 3.83 32.75 -6.22
CA VAL A 121 3.99 32.90 -7.67
C VAL A 121 2.83 33.71 -8.23
N SER A 122 3.02 35.02 -8.39
CA SER A 122 2.00 35.89 -8.99
C SER A 122 1.87 35.66 -10.50
N MET A 123 1.38 34.47 -10.88
CA MET A 123 1.16 34.12 -12.30
C MET A 123 0.22 35.10 -13.00
N GLN A 124 -0.65 35.76 -12.25
CA GLN A 124 -1.47 36.84 -12.78
C GLN A 124 -0.62 37.98 -13.34
N GLN A 125 0.41 38.44 -12.64
CA GLN A 125 1.31 39.51 -13.12
C GLN A 125 2.13 39.03 -14.33
N VAL A 126 2.53 37.77 -14.37
CA VAL A 126 3.22 37.18 -15.52
C VAL A 126 2.30 37.20 -16.76
N HIS A 127 1.06 36.78 -16.61
CA HIS A 127 0.09 36.80 -17.72
C HIS A 127 -0.25 38.22 -18.19
N GLN A 128 -0.34 39.18 -17.28
CA GLN A 128 -0.54 40.59 -17.61
C GLN A 128 0.66 41.15 -18.40
N ARG A 129 1.90 40.87 -17.97
CA ARG A 129 3.11 41.27 -18.68
C ARG A 129 3.22 40.63 -20.06
N LEU A 130 2.91 39.36 -20.15
CA LEU A 130 2.95 38.62 -21.41
C LEU A 130 1.92 39.18 -22.40
N TYR A 131 0.68 39.45 -21.91
CA TYR A 131 -0.38 40.06 -22.71
C TYR A 131 0.05 41.43 -23.22
N TYR A 132 0.59 42.29 -22.34
CA TYR A 132 1.08 43.60 -22.73
C TYR A 132 2.22 43.55 -23.77
N MET A 133 3.16 42.63 -23.63
CA MET A 133 4.25 42.47 -24.60
C MET A 133 3.75 42.05 -25.99
N ILE A 134 2.68 41.29 -26.07
CA ILE A 134 2.14 40.77 -27.35
C ILE A 134 1.15 41.75 -27.99
N THR A 135 0.25 42.33 -27.18
CA THR A 135 -0.84 43.18 -27.70
C THR A 135 -0.56 44.69 -27.62
N GLY A 136 0.37 45.09 -26.76
CA GLY A 136 0.64 46.50 -26.45
C GLY A 136 -0.44 47.14 -25.54
N GLU A 137 -1.46 46.41 -25.13
CA GLU A 137 -2.54 46.89 -24.29
C GLU A 137 -2.50 46.32 -22.88
N PHE A 138 -2.76 47.10 -21.87
CA PHE A 138 -2.86 46.63 -20.49
C PHE A 138 -4.22 46.03 -20.21
N ASN A 139 -4.28 44.75 -19.82
CA ASN A 139 -5.49 44.10 -19.39
C ASN A 139 -5.26 43.48 -18.00
N ALA A 140 -6.08 43.89 -17.02
CA ALA A 140 -6.00 43.39 -15.64
C ALA A 140 -6.36 41.90 -15.50
N GLN A 141 -7.14 41.38 -16.45
CA GLN A 141 -7.58 39.97 -16.47
C GLN A 141 -7.46 39.39 -17.87
N PRO A 142 -6.25 39.03 -18.31
CA PRO A 142 -6.01 38.49 -19.65
C PRO A 142 -6.51 37.03 -19.77
N LEU A 143 -7.82 36.87 -19.87
CA LEU A 143 -8.49 35.56 -19.94
C LEU A 143 -7.96 34.69 -21.09
N LEU A 144 -7.54 35.34 -22.19
CA LEU A 144 -6.98 34.66 -23.34
C LEU A 144 -5.75 33.80 -23.01
N PHE A 145 -4.95 34.21 -22.01
CA PHE A 145 -3.79 33.43 -21.52
C PHE A 145 -4.12 32.58 -20.31
N GLN A 146 -4.98 33.08 -19.42
CA GLN A 146 -5.32 32.37 -18.18
C GLN A 146 -6.08 31.07 -18.43
N ILE A 147 -7.04 31.06 -19.36
CA ILE A 147 -7.85 29.87 -19.67
C ILE A 147 -6.99 28.75 -20.28
N PRO A 148 -6.22 28.96 -21.37
CA PRO A 148 -5.37 27.93 -21.93
C PRO A 148 -4.28 27.44 -20.97
N TYR A 149 -3.73 28.34 -20.15
CA TYR A 149 -2.73 27.98 -19.13
C TYR A 149 -3.32 27.02 -18.09
N SER A 150 -4.50 27.35 -17.52
CA SER A 150 -5.19 26.51 -16.55
C SER A 150 -5.55 25.13 -17.11
N LEU A 151 -6.05 25.10 -18.34
CA LEU A 151 -6.35 23.87 -19.07
C LEU A 151 -5.08 23.05 -19.31
N GLY A 152 -4.00 23.68 -19.77
CA GLY A 152 -2.73 23.05 -20.04
C GLY A 152 -2.09 22.46 -18.78
N LEU A 153 -2.15 23.20 -17.67
CA LEU A 153 -1.66 22.73 -16.37
C LEU A 153 -2.44 21.50 -15.89
N GLY A 154 -3.79 21.54 -15.95
CA GLY A 154 -4.65 20.43 -15.56
C GLY A 154 -4.41 19.18 -16.43
N LEU A 155 -4.34 19.36 -17.76
CA LEU A 155 -4.06 18.28 -18.70
C LEU A 155 -2.64 17.72 -18.49
N GLY A 156 -1.66 18.61 -18.30
CA GLY A 156 -0.28 18.21 -18.03
C GLY A 156 -0.15 17.37 -16.76
N MET A 157 -0.81 17.76 -15.67
CA MET A 157 -0.85 16.97 -14.44
C MET A 157 -1.46 15.58 -14.67
N VAL A 158 -2.60 15.51 -15.36
CA VAL A 158 -3.27 14.23 -15.64
C VAL A 158 -2.39 13.31 -16.47
N LEU A 159 -1.70 13.86 -17.48
CA LEU A 159 -0.75 13.11 -18.32
C LEU A 159 0.50 12.71 -17.53
N PHE A 160 1.07 13.61 -16.74
CA PHE A 160 2.27 13.37 -15.95
C PHE A 160 2.06 12.24 -14.93
N PHE A 161 0.95 12.26 -14.21
CA PHE A 161 0.62 11.18 -13.27
C PHE A 161 0.06 9.92 -13.94
N ASN A 162 0.02 9.90 -15.28
CA ASN A 162 -0.41 8.74 -16.07
C ASN A 162 -1.76 8.13 -15.62
N HIS A 163 -2.67 9.00 -15.18
CA HIS A 163 -3.96 8.57 -14.61
C HIS A 163 -5.00 8.19 -15.67
N VAL A 164 -4.87 8.74 -16.89
CA VAL A 164 -5.83 8.53 -17.99
C VAL A 164 -5.50 7.32 -18.84
N PHE A 165 -4.24 7.01 -19.01
CA PHE A 165 -3.80 5.90 -19.85
C PHE A 165 -3.52 4.67 -19.00
N GLN A 166 -4.35 3.64 -19.13
CA GLN A 166 -4.11 2.33 -18.53
C GLN A 166 -2.86 1.62 -19.11
N LYS A 167 -2.37 2.08 -20.27
CA LYS A 167 -1.11 1.62 -20.86
C LYS A 167 0.02 2.52 -20.38
N ARG A 168 1.01 1.93 -19.75
CA ARG A 168 2.26 2.62 -19.42
C ARG A 168 2.91 3.13 -20.71
N ILE A 169 2.99 4.44 -20.84
CA ILE A 169 3.70 5.09 -21.95
C ILE A 169 5.21 4.99 -21.71
N ASN A 170 5.62 4.93 -20.44
CA ASN A 170 6.99 4.73 -20.03
C ASN A 170 7.09 3.53 -19.08
N GLU A 171 8.17 2.77 -19.12
CA GLU A 171 8.41 1.61 -18.23
C GLU A 171 8.69 2.05 -16.79
N GLU A 172 9.06 3.31 -16.58
CA GLU A 172 9.31 3.87 -15.25
C GLU A 172 8.02 4.06 -14.46
N PRO A 173 8.01 3.71 -13.16
CA PRO A 173 6.86 3.94 -12.29
C PRO A 173 6.62 5.45 -12.12
N SER A 174 5.35 5.87 -12.07
CA SER A 174 5.02 7.26 -11.80
C SER A 174 5.42 7.64 -10.37
N PRO A 175 5.75 8.93 -10.10
CA PRO A 175 6.04 9.38 -8.74
C PRO A 175 4.96 9.00 -7.73
N LEU A 176 3.69 9.06 -8.15
CA LEU A 176 2.55 8.65 -7.31
C LEU A 176 2.58 7.15 -6.97
N GLU A 177 2.95 6.28 -7.94
CA GLU A 177 3.07 4.83 -7.69
C GLU A 177 4.18 4.54 -6.67
N VAL A 178 5.31 5.24 -6.76
CA VAL A 178 6.42 5.10 -5.81
C VAL A 178 6.02 5.54 -4.42
N GLU A 179 5.38 6.71 -4.28
CA GLU A 179 4.88 7.21 -3.00
C GLU A 179 3.83 6.28 -2.38
N MET A 180 2.88 5.78 -3.18
CA MET A 180 1.89 4.81 -2.71
C MET A 180 2.54 3.51 -2.25
N PHE A 181 3.57 3.04 -2.94
CA PHE A 181 4.31 1.85 -2.55
C PHE A 181 5.06 2.06 -1.23
N GLN A 182 5.76 3.17 -1.07
CA GLN A 182 6.47 3.53 0.16
C GLN A 182 5.51 3.69 1.34
N TYR A 183 4.38 4.37 1.12
CA TYR A 183 3.33 4.51 2.12
C TYR A 183 2.78 3.15 2.57
N GLN A 184 2.48 2.26 1.62
CA GLN A 184 2.00 0.91 1.92
C GLN A 184 3.04 0.10 2.70
N GLN A 185 4.31 0.18 2.33
CA GLN A 185 5.39 -0.50 3.04
C GLN A 185 5.55 0.01 4.48
N SER A 186 5.45 1.34 4.67
CA SER A 186 5.50 1.95 6.00
C SER A 186 4.32 1.53 6.87
N LEU A 187 3.11 1.45 6.29
CA LEU A 187 1.93 0.95 6.99
C LEU A 187 2.08 -0.51 7.41
N ASP A 188 2.54 -1.38 6.50
CA ASP A 188 2.74 -2.80 6.80
C ASP A 188 3.74 -2.97 7.95
N GLN A 189 4.83 -2.22 7.93
CA GLN A 189 5.83 -2.24 9.00
C GLN A 189 5.27 -1.73 10.33
N TYR A 190 4.47 -0.66 10.31
CA TYR A 190 3.80 -0.14 11.50
C TYR A 190 2.85 -1.17 12.12
N VAL A 191 2.03 -1.82 11.30
CA VAL A 191 1.09 -2.87 11.75
C VAL A 191 1.85 -4.05 12.35
N ILE A 192 2.91 -4.52 11.69
CA ILE A 192 3.76 -5.61 12.18
C ILE A 192 4.29 -5.29 13.59
N VAL A 193 4.82 -4.10 13.80
CA VAL A 193 5.39 -3.70 15.09
C VAL A 193 4.31 -3.61 16.18
N ASN A 194 3.12 -3.09 15.85
CA ASN A 194 2.05 -2.91 16.84
C ASN A 194 1.36 -4.23 17.21
N GLU A 195 1.03 -5.06 16.24
CA GLU A 195 0.39 -6.36 16.51
C GLU A 195 1.34 -7.32 17.25
N ASN A 196 2.65 -7.27 16.97
CA ASN A 196 3.62 -8.04 17.75
C ASN A 196 3.68 -7.63 19.20
N LYS A 197 3.56 -6.32 19.52
CA LYS A 197 3.52 -5.84 20.90
C LYS A 197 2.27 -6.32 21.64
N ASP A 198 1.13 -6.35 20.99
CA ASP A 198 -0.11 -6.85 21.57
C ASP A 198 -0.04 -8.36 21.82
N ASN A 199 0.52 -9.14 20.90
CA ASN A 199 0.75 -10.57 21.10
C ASN A 199 1.74 -10.87 22.23
N MET A 200 2.80 -10.06 22.39
CA MET A 200 3.77 -10.21 23.48
C MET A 200 3.19 -9.85 24.84
N LYS A 201 2.23 -8.92 24.92
CA LYS A 201 1.55 -8.58 26.18
C LYS A 201 0.60 -9.70 26.63
N GLN A 202 -0.12 -10.33 25.68
CA GLN A 202 -1.00 -11.46 26.01
C GLN A 202 -0.23 -12.66 26.56
N LEU A 203 0.99 -12.90 26.07
CA LEU A 203 1.86 -13.98 26.58
C LEU A 203 2.50 -13.67 27.96
N ALA A 204 2.51 -12.39 28.37
CA ALA A 204 3.05 -11.98 29.67
C ALA A 204 1.98 -11.92 30.78
N ASP A 205 0.70 -11.91 30.40
CA ASP A 205 -0.44 -11.83 31.31
C ASP A 205 -1.07 -13.22 31.60
N ASP A 206 -0.64 -14.30 30.92
CA ASP A 206 -0.94 -15.72 31.17
C ASP A 206 0.20 -16.39 31.99
#